data_5bcaf2d72a65f632c04072cee7e246dc
#
_entry.id   5bcaf2d72a65f632c04072cee7e246dc
#
_cell.length_a   1.000
_cell.length_b   1.000
_cell.length_c   1.000
_cell.angle_alpha   90.00
_cell.angle_beta   90.00
_cell.angle_gamma   90.00
#
_symmetry.space_group_name_H-M   'P 1'
#
loop_
_entity.id
_entity.type
_entity.pdbx_description
1 polymer ?
#
loop_
_entity_poly.entity_id
_entity_poly.type
_entity_poly.pdbx_seq_one_letter_code
_entity_poly.pdbx_strand_id
1 'polypeptide(L)'
;MAVIQSVARRTDDSKLTDWYFGTDRWLLLYVGIMIFVGMIAAISTGSANEIRTLGKYPWYHFVVKMLPFYVLGFGTLFITSMLNKKGVLYISWLNVIVCMVLLFVTFVHPHILNGSTRWVMLGGLNLMPSDIMKPGFVIITAWFLTQMKAKYGSDIFMNKEAWKLNWISWWPYACVFLVAVGIMFFHPDFGTSVLYFAVLGIMLIVAGLPKRIIGIMFGLGVLGGIGAFFLHPHVHKRVMDFFGVLDPTSQVGLAARL
;
A
#
# COMPACT_ATOMS: atom_id res chain seq x y z
N MET A 1 15.59 -14.99 -31.75
CA MET A 1 14.88 -15.07 -30.45
C MET A 1 13.46 -15.64 -30.58
N ALA A 2 12.62 -15.20 -31.52
CA ALA A 2 11.26 -15.73 -31.76
C ALA A 2 11.21 -17.24 -32.07
N VAL A 3 12.20 -17.79 -32.80
CA VAL A 3 12.23 -19.23 -33.17
C VAL A 3 12.51 -20.11 -31.95
N ILE A 4 13.39 -19.69 -31.03
CA ILE A 4 13.69 -20.44 -29.80
C ILE A 4 12.45 -20.42 -28.87
N GLN A 5 11.73 -19.30 -28.83
CA GLN A 5 10.47 -19.19 -28.07
C GLN A 5 9.37 -20.12 -28.62
N SER A 6 9.28 -20.32 -29.96
CA SER A 6 8.30 -21.19 -30.56
C SER A 6 8.61 -22.70 -30.37
N VAL A 7 9.89 -23.04 -30.28
CA VAL A 7 10.32 -24.44 -30.05
C VAL A 7 10.13 -24.84 -28.58
N ALA A 8 10.51 -23.95 -27.63
CA ALA A 8 10.31 -24.21 -26.19
C ALA A 8 8.82 -24.33 -25.82
N ARG A 9 7.93 -23.56 -26.48
CA ARG A 9 6.48 -23.64 -26.28
C ARG A 9 5.83 -24.93 -26.80
N ARG A 10 6.49 -25.60 -27.71
CA ARG A 10 5.98 -26.88 -28.30
C ARG A 10 6.34 -28.12 -27.48
N THR A 11 7.31 -28.03 -26.58
CA THR A 11 7.85 -29.21 -25.87
C THR A 11 7.42 -29.33 -24.41
N ASP A 12 6.99 -28.22 -23.77
CA ASP A 12 6.62 -28.23 -22.35
C ASP A 12 5.35 -27.38 -22.10
N ASP A 13 4.21 -28.07 -21.92
CA ASP A 13 2.94 -27.49 -21.47
C ASP A 13 2.93 -27.20 -19.96
N SER A 14 4.09 -26.84 -19.38
CA SER A 14 4.15 -26.53 -17.97
C SER A 14 3.74 -25.07 -17.70
N LYS A 15 2.97 -24.85 -16.64
CA LYS A 15 2.55 -23.50 -16.18
C LYS A 15 3.74 -22.56 -15.96
N LEU A 16 4.91 -23.11 -15.64
CA LEU A 16 6.15 -22.35 -15.46
C LEU A 16 6.69 -21.80 -16.76
N THR A 17 6.60 -22.59 -17.84
CA THR A 17 7.03 -22.19 -19.18
C THR A 17 6.13 -21.06 -19.70
N ASP A 18 4.82 -21.19 -19.55
CA ASP A 18 3.86 -20.14 -19.91
C ASP A 18 4.08 -18.85 -19.12
N TRP A 19 4.35 -18.98 -17.82
CA TRP A 19 4.70 -17.84 -16.96
C TRP A 19 6.01 -17.15 -17.42
N TYR A 20 7.06 -17.92 -17.67
CA TYR A 20 8.37 -17.38 -18.07
C TYR A 20 8.31 -16.63 -19.40
N PHE A 21 7.55 -17.12 -20.35
CA PHE A 21 7.39 -16.47 -21.66
C PHE A 21 6.31 -15.40 -21.68
N GLY A 22 5.32 -15.46 -20.77
CA GLY A 22 4.25 -14.49 -20.65
C GLY A 22 4.59 -13.26 -19.81
N THR A 23 5.66 -13.33 -18.98
CA THR A 23 6.03 -12.23 -18.08
C THR A 23 7.04 -11.30 -18.73
N ASP A 24 6.86 -10.00 -18.54
CA ASP A 24 7.79 -8.98 -19.01
C ASP A 24 9.10 -9.05 -18.20
N ARG A 25 10.18 -9.39 -18.88
CA ARG A 25 11.52 -9.55 -18.29
C ARG A 25 12.08 -8.24 -17.77
N TRP A 26 11.79 -7.14 -18.46
CA TRP A 26 12.24 -5.81 -18.02
C TRP A 26 11.57 -5.42 -16.72
N LEU A 27 10.27 -5.70 -16.59
CA LEU A 27 9.53 -5.46 -15.36
C LEU A 27 10.12 -6.29 -14.20
N LEU A 28 10.42 -7.59 -14.42
CA LEU A 28 11.05 -8.42 -13.40
C LEU A 28 12.44 -7.91 -13.01
N LEU A 29 13.23 -7.44 -13.98
CA LEU A 29 14.54 -6.85 -13.71
C LEU A 29 14.43 -5.60 -12.84
N TYR A 30 13.51 -4.67 -13.18
CA TYR A 30 13.30 -3.46 -12.40
C TYR A 30 12.82 -3.77 -10.98
N VAL A 31 11.88 -4.70 -10.82
CA VAL A 31 11.42 -5.14 -9.50
C VAL A 31 12.57 -5.76 -8.70
N GLY A 32 13.40 -6.60 -9.33
CA GLY A 32 14.59 -7.19 -8.71
C GLY A 32 15.59 -6.13 -8.23
N ILE A 33 15.87 -5.13 -9.06
CA ILE A 33 16.76 -4.01 -8.70
C ILE A 33 16.17 -3.22 -7.53
N MET A 34 14.88 -2.90 -7.56
CA MET A 34 14.20 -2.17 -6.49
C MET A 34 14.27 -2.93 -5.16
N ILE A 35 14.03 -4.25 -5.18
CA ILE A 35 14.15 -5.09 -3.98
C ILE A 35 15.57 -5.11 -3.47
N PHE A 36 16.57 -5.26 -4.35
CA PHE A 36 17.98 -5.29 -3.99
C PHE A 36 18.45 -3.97 -3.35
N VAL A 37 18.12 -2.84 -3.97
CA VAL A 37 18.43 -1.51 -3.42
C VAL A 37 17.71 -1.29 -2.09
N GLY A 38 16.42 -1.67 -2.00
CA GLY A 38 15.64 -1.60 -0.77
C GLY A 38 16.25 -2.46 0.35
N MET A 39 16.79 -3.65 0.02
CA MET A 39 17.45 -4.51 0.98
C MET A 39 18.75 -3.87 1.51
N ILE A 40 19.59 -3.31 0.65
CA ILE A 40 20.81 -2.61 1.06
C ILE A 40 20.47 -1.43 1.97
N ALA A 41 19.48 -0.60 1.59
CA ALA A 41 19.06 0.54 2.38
C ALA A 41 18.50 0.11 3.75
N ALA A 42 17.68 -0.93 3.79
CA ALA A 42 17.11 -1.46 5.03
C ALA A 42 18.17 -2.03 5.96
N ILE A 43 19.14 -2.77 5.43
CA ILE A 43 20.27 -3.32 6.20
C ILE A 43 21.12 -2.18 6.79
N SER A 44 21.48 -1.19 5.97
CA SER A 44 22.30 -0.06 6.41
C SER A 44 21.64 0.72 7.54
N THR A 45 20.36 1.08 7.37
CA THR A 45 19.62 1.89 8.34
C THR A 45 19.25 1.10 9.58
N GLY A 46 18.78 -0.14 9.42
CA GLY A 46 18.31 -0.99 10.50
C GLY A 46 19.43 -1.45 11.41
N SER A 47 20.55 -1.90 10.85
CA SER A 47 21.73 -2.33 11.62
C SER A 47 22.32 -1.17 12.42
N ALA A 48 22.43 0.02 11.84
CA ALA A 48 22.90 1.22 12.53
C ALA A 48 21.99 1.59 13.72
N ASN A 49 20.69 1.48 13.56
CA ASN A 49 19.72 1.79 14.62
C ASN A 49 19.76 0.75 15.75
N GLU A 50 19.90 -0.54 15.44
CA GLU A 50 20.00 -1.60 16.46
C GLU A 50 21.30 -1.49 17.28
N ILE A 51 22.45 -1.22 16.62
CA ILE A 51 23.73 -1.00 17.30
C ILE A 51 23.64 0.22 18.22
N ARG A 52 23.03 1.31 17.74
CA ARG A 52 22.93 2.57 18.48
C ARG A 52 21.97 2.50 19.68
N THR A 53 20.83 1.80 19.53
CA THR A 53 19.77 1.78 20.56
C THR A 53 19.94 0.64 21.57
N LEU A 54 20.39 -0.52 21.14
CA LEU A 54 20.41 -1.72 21.97
C LEU A 54 21.82 -2.17 22.36
N GLY A 55 22.86 -1.82 21.61
CA GLY A 55 24.27 -2.09 21.91
C GLY A 55 24.68 -3.56 22.14
N LYS A 56 23.68 -4.48 22.18
CA LYS A 56 23.82 -5.89 22.58
C LYS A 56 23.82 -6.87 21.41
N TYR A 57 23.36 -6.43 20.22
CA TYR A 57 23.16 -7.33 19.09
C TYR A 57 24.22 -7.13 18.02
N PRO A 58 24.70 -8.22 17.39
CA PRO A 58 25.63 -8.13 16.26
C PRO A 58 24.92 -7.54 15.05
N TRP A 59 25.68 -6.89 14.14
CA TRP A 59 25.18 -6.20 12.95
C TRP A 59 24.29 -7.06 12.04
N TYR A 60 24.50 -8.38 12.02
CA TYR A 60 23.70 -9.31 11.21
C TYR A 60 22.34 -9.66 11.82
N HIS A 61 22.09 -9.34 13.07
CA HIS A 61 20.81 -9.65 13.74
C HIS A 61 19.61 -9.06 13.01
N PHE A 62 19.74 -7.81 12.56
CA PHE A 62 18.71 -7.15 11.79
C PHE A 62 18.47 -7.84 10.42
N VAL A 63 19.53 -8.29 9.75
CA VAL A 63 19.45 -9.01 8.48
C VAL A 63 18.65 -10.32 8.63
N VAL A 64 18.96 -11.10 9.66
CA VAL A 64 18.25 -12.37 9.96
C VAL A 64 16.76 -12.12 10.27
N LYS A 65 16.44 -11.03 10.97
CA LYS A 65 15.08 -10.64 11.29
C LYS A 65 14.29 -10.19 10.05
N MET A 66 14.95 -9.61 9.03
CA MET A 66 14.33 -9.17 7.78
C MET A 66 14.18 -10.29 6.75
N LEU A 67 14.99 -11.35 6.83
CA LEU A 67 14.99 -12.46 5.86
C LEU A 67 13.60 -13.08 5.61
N PRO A 68 12.79 -13.39 6.65
CA PRO A 68 11.44 -13.94 6.46
C PRO A 68 10.53 -13.02 5.61
N PHE A 69 10.65 -11.70 5.78
CA PHE A 69 9.84 -10.74 5.03
C PHE A 69 10.22 -10.73 3.55
N TYR A 70 11.52 -10.84 3.23
CA TYR A 70 11.97 -10.95 1.83
C TYR A 70 11.52 -12.26 1.18
N VAL A 71 11.62 -13.38 1.90
CA VAL A 71 11.16 -14.69 1.40
C VAL A 71 9.65 -14.65 1.15
N LEU A 72 8.86 -14.13 2.09
CA LEU A 72 7.42 -13.96 1.93
C LEU A 72 7.08 -13.01 0.78
N GLY A 73 7.82 -11.89 0.65
CA GLY A 73 7.64 -10.93 -0.44
C GLY A 73 7.90 -11.54 -1.82
N PHE A 74 9.00 -12.26 -1.99
CA PHE A 74 9.29 -12.98 -3.23
C PHE A 74 8.27 -14.09 -3.52
N GLY A 75 7.87 -14.85 -2.49
CA GLY A 75 6.87 -15.90 -2.60
C GLY A 75 5.52 -15.33 -3.06
N THR A 76 5.06 -14.26 -2.45
CA THR A 76 3.79 -13.59 -2.84
C THR A 76 3.87 -13.02 -4.25
N LEU A 77 4.99 -12.37 -4.63
CA LEU A 77 5.19 -11.86 -5.98
C LEU A 77 5.12 -12.99 -7.02
N PHE A 78 5.83 -14.09 -6.78
CA PHE A 78 5.84 -15.24 -7.67
C PHE A 78 4.46 -15.89 -7.80
N ILE A 79 3.80 -16.17 -6.68
CA ILE A 79 2.46 -16.79 -6.66
C ILE A 79 1.44 -15.86 -7.36
N THR A 80 1.42 -14.58 -7.06
CA THR A 80 0.46 -13.64 -7.67
C THR A 80 0.71 -13.45 -9.16
N SER A 81 1.96 -13.51 -9.61
CA SER A 81 2.29 -13.40 -11.04
C SER A 81 1.84 -14.61 -11.88
N MET A 82 1.64 -15.77 -11.25
CA MET A 82 1.13 -16.99 -11.92
C MET A 82 -0.40 -17.04 -11.97
N LEU A 83 -1.09 -16.15 -11.25
CA LEU A 83 -2.54 -16.17 -11.15
C LEU A 83 -3.20 -15.51 -12.37
N ASN A 84 -4.37 -16.03 -12.72
CA ASN A 84 -5.25 -15.38 -13.67
C ASN A 84 -5.95 -14.16 -13.03
N LYS A 85 -6.57 -13.31 -13.85
CA LYS A 85 -7.26 -12.09 -13.39
C LYS A 85 -8.28 -12.33 -12.26
N LYS A 86 -9.00 -13.47 -12.30
CA LYS A 86 -9.98 -13.84 -11.24
C LYS A 86 -9.28 -14.25 -9.96
N GLY A 87 -8.18 -14.98 -10.04
CA GLY A 87 -7.37 -15.39 -8.88
C GLY A 87 -6.74 -14.18 -8.18
N VAL A 88 -6.18 -13.24 -8.94
CA VAL A 88 -5.65 -11.98 -8.40
C VAL A 88 -6.73 -11.20 -7.67
N LEU A 89 -7.92 -11.08 -8.25
CA LEU A 89 -9.04 -10.40 -7.60
C LEU A 89 -9.49 -11.09 -6.31
N TYR A 90 -9.57 -12.43 -6.32
CA TYR A 90 -9.94 -13.19 -5.12
C TYR A 90 -8.94 -13.00 -3.97
N ILE A 91 -7.63 -13.09 -4.28
CA ILE A 91 -6.58 -12.86 -3.27
C ILE A 91 -6.63 -11.40 -2.79
N SER A 92 -6.94 -10.44 -3.66
CA SER A 92 -7.06 -9.03 -3.28
C SER A 92 -8.21 -8.81 -2.29
N TRP A 93 -9.36 -9.43 -2.51
CA TRP A 93 -10.47 -9.39 -1.54
C TRP A 93 -10.10 -10.04 -0.22
N LEU A 94 -9.47 -11.23 -0.26
CA LEU A 94 -8.99 -11.90 0.95
C LEU A 94 -7.99 -11.03 1.72
N ASN A 95 -7.03 -10.43 1.00
CA ASN A 95 -6.04 -9.52 1.58
C ASN A 95 -6.71 -8.34 2.29
N VAL A 96 -7.63 -7.64 1.63
CA VAL A 96 -8.32 -6.48 2.23
C VAL A 96 -9.15 -6.90 3.44
N ILE A 97 -9.91 -8.00 3.37
CA ILE A 97 -10.73 -8.47 4.49
C ILE A 97 -9.85 -8.85 5.68
N VAL A 98 -8.79 -9.63 5.46
CA VAL A 98 -7.86 -10.04 6.54
C VAL A 98 -7.19 -8.82 7.15
N CYS A 99 -6.71 -7.88 6.34
CA CYS A 99 -6.08 -6.67 6.86
C CYS A 99 -7.07 -5.78 7.62
N MET A 100 -8.33 -5.68 7.19
CA MET A 100 -9.35 -4.94 7.92
C MET A 100 -9.66 -5.58 9.28
N VAL A 101 -9.74 -6.92 9.34
CA VAL A 101 -9.89 -7.64 10.62
C VAL A 101 -8.69 -7.40 11.52
N LEU A 102 -7.47 -7.48 10.99
CA LEU A 102 -6.25 -7.19 11.75
C LEU A 102 -6.21 -5.74 12.25
N LEU A 103 -6.60 -4.77 11.43
CA LEU A 103 -6.72 -3.37 11.85
C LEU A 103 -7.76 -3.19 12.97
N PHE A 104 -8.87 -3.89 12.88
CA PHE A 104 -9.87 -3.89 13.95
C PHE A 104 -9.32 -4.51 15.25
N VAL A 105 -8.57 -5.61 15.15
CA VAL A 105 -7.90 -6.24 16.32
C VAL A 105 -6.91 -5.27 16.96
N THR A 106 -6.15 -4.49 16.18
CA THR A 106 -5.23 -3.48 16.74
C THR A 106 -5.96 -2.34 17.45
N PHE A 107 -7.22 -2.11 17.11
CA PHE A 107 -8.06 -1.13 17.81
C PHE A 107 -8.52 -1.65 19.17
N VAL A 108 -8.88 -2.93 19.26
CA VAL A 108 -9.34 -3.57 20.52
C VAL A 108 -8.16 -3.89 21.44
N HIS A 109 -7.05 -4.34 20.87
CA HIS A 109 -5.83 -4.70 21.61
C HIS A 109 -4.63 -3.85 21.10
N PRO A 110 -4.52 -2.59 21.55
CA PRO A 110 -3.48 -1.71 21.08
C PRO A 110 -2.09 -2.10 21.59
N HIS A 111 -1.20 -2.50 20.68
CA HIS A 111 0.24 -2.58 20.96
C HIS A 111 0.91 -1.24 20.64
N ILE A 112 1.37 -0.55 21.67
CA ILE A 112 2.02 0.76 21.50
C ILE A 112 3.49 0.52 21.14
N LEU A 113 3.86 0.74 19.87
CA LEU A 113 5.24 0.80 19.41
C LEU A 113 5.54 2.21 18.92
N ASN A 114 6.54 2.85 19.50
CA ASN A 114 6.96 4.22 19.15
C ASN A 114 5.80 5.24 19.17
N GLY A 115 4.90 5.15 20.16
CA GLY A 115 3.73 6.02 20.29
C GLY A 115 2.61 5.79 19.27
N SER A 116 2.62 4.66 18.56
CA SER A 116 1.63 4.29 17.55
C SER A 116 1.06 2.90 17.81
N THR A 117 -0.26 2.75 17.67
CA THR A 117 -1.02 1.52 17.95
C THR A 117 -1.31 0.67 16.70
N ARG A 118 -0.69 0.98 15.57
CA ARG A 118 -0.98 0.41 14.24
C ARG A 118 -0.27 -0.90 13.91
N TRP A 119 0.49 -1.45 14.85
CA TRP A 119 1.28 -2.67 14.66
C TRP A 119 0.60 -3.87 15.27
N VAL A 120 0.58 -4.98 14.54
CA VAL A 120 0.20 -6.31 15.04
C VAL A 120 1.46 -7.11 15.25
N MET A 121 1.61 -7.65 16.46
CA MET A 121 2.71 -8.55 16.78
C MET A 121 2.25 -10.00 16.55
N LEU A 122 2.82 -10.67 15.55
CA LEU A 122 2.56 -12.06 15.21
C LEU A 122 3.87 -12.86 15.30
N GLY A 123 4.01 -13.73 16.31
CA GLY A 123 5.17 -14.61 16.41
C GLY A 123 6.53 -13.89 16.50
N GLY A 124 6.59 -12.70 17.10
CA GLY A 124 7.81 -11.87 17.16
C GLY A 124 8.05 -10.97 15.92
N LEU A 125 7.18 -11.03 14.92
CA LEU A 125 7.20 -10.14 13.76
C LEU A 125 6.19 -9.01 13.96
N ASN A 126 6.62 -7.78 13.73
CA ASN A 126 5.75 -6.61 13.76
C ASN A 126 5.22 -6.36 12.34
N LEU A 127 3.94 -6.59 12.14
CA LEU A 127 3.26 -6.37 10.87
C LEU A 127 2.42 -5.08 10.94
N MET A 128 2.41 -4.34 9.84
CA MET A 128 1.55 -3.16 9.67
C MET A 128 0.46 -3.48 8.64
N PRO A 129 -0.76 -3.86 9.08
CA PRO A 129 -1.81 -4.33 8.18
C PRO A 129 -2.22 -3.29 7.13
N SER A 130 -2.16 -1.99 7.48
CA SER A 130 -2.45 -0.90 6.55
C SER A 130 -1.52 -0.87 5.33
N ASP A 131 -0.25 -1.26 5.47
CA ASP A 131 0.69 -1.33 4.35
C ASP A 131 0.43 -2.55 3.47
N ILE A 132 0.14 -3.69 4.08
CA ILE A 132 -0.15 -4.96 3.38
C ILE A 132 -1.46 -4.85 2.58
N MET A 133 -2.41 -4.05 3.04
CA MET A 133 -3.72 -3.87 2.39
C MET A 133 -3.63 -3.06 1.08
N LYS A 134 -2.62 -2.21 0.89
CA LYS A 134 -2.51 -1.28 -0.26
C LYS A 134 -2.69 -1.94 -1.63
N PRO A 135 -1.94 -3.01 -1.98
CA PRO A 135 -2.08 -3.62 -3.31
C PRO A 135 -3.48 -4.22 -3.53
N GLY A 136 -4.07 -4.86 -2.52
CA GLY A 136 -5.43 -5.38 -2.60
C GLY A 136 -6.45 -4.27 -2.84
N PHE A 137 -6.33 -3.16 -2.13
CA PHE A 137 -7.18 -2.00 -2.30
C PHE A 137 -7.12 -1.42 -3.72
N VAL A 138 -5.92 -1.28 -4.29
CA VAL A 138 -5.74 -0.76 -5.66
C VAL A 138 -6.41 -1.68 -6.68
N ILE A 139 -6.23 -3.00 -6.57
CA ILE A 139 -6.79 -3.98 -7.49
C ILE A 139 -8.32 -4.00 -7.41
N ILE A 140 -8.90 -3.98 -6.21
CA ILE A 140 -10.36 -3.94 -6.00
C ILE A 140 -10.94 -2.65 -6.59
N THR A 141 -10.27 -1.50 -6.36
CA THR A 141 -10.69 -0.21 -6.91
C THR A 141 -10.67 -0.24 -8.44
N ALA A 142 -9.60 -0.75 -9.05
CA ALA A 142 -9.48 -0.87 -10.50
C ALA A 142 -10.56 -1.78 -11.09
N TRP A 143 -10.80 -2.93 -10.46
CA TRP A 143 -11.85 -3.84 -10.87
C TRP A 143 -13.23 -3.17 -10.79
N PHE A 144 -13.52 -2.50 -9.68
CA PHE A 144 -14.80 -1.86 -9.44
C PHE A 144 -15.07 -0.75 -10.47
N LEU A 145 -14.08 0.12 -10.72
CA LEU A 145 -14.18 1.18 -11.74
C LEU A 145 -14.38 0.61 -13.15
N THR A 146 -13.71 -0.52 -13.45
CA THR A 146 -13.89 -1.22 -14.74
C THR A 146 -15.30 -1.78 -14.89
N GLN A 147 -15.84 -2.42 -13.84
CA GLN A 147 -17.22 -2.93 -13.84
C GLN A 147 -18.25 -1.80 -13.98
N MET A 148 -18.02 -0.68 -13.29
CA MET A 148 -18.89 0.48 -13.42
C MET A 148 -18.90 1.04 -14.86
N LYS A 149 -17.71 1.17 -15.47
CA LYS A 149 -17.62 1.58 -16.88
C LYS A 149 -18.29 0.61 -17.83
N ALA A 150 -18.15 -0.69 -17.62
CA ALA A 150 -18.79 -1.71 -18.43
C ALA A 150 -20.32 -1.65 -18.33
N LYS A 151 -20.88 -1.32 -17.14
CA LYS A 151 -22.32 -1.29 -16.90
C LYS A 151 -22.97 0.04 -17.27
N TYR A 152 -22.33 1.16 -16.99
CA TYR A 152 -22.91 2.49 -17.11
C TYR A 152 -22.30 3.37 -18.22
N GLY A 153 -21.30 2.86 -18.94
CA GLY A 153 -20.59 3.58 -19.99
C GLY A 153 -19.42 4.41 -19.47
N SER A 154 -18.87 5.29 -20.34
CA SER A 154 -17.71 6.12 -20.02
C SER A 154 -17.99 7.14 -18.92
N ASP A 155 -19.21 7.65 -18.83
CA ASP A 155 -19.58 8.78 -17.97
C ASP A 155 -20.18 8.33 -16.62
N ILE A 156 -19.48 7.43 -15.93
CA ILE A 156 -19.91 6.85 -14.65
C ILE A 156 -20.16 7.90 -13.56
N PHE A 157 -19.53 9.06 -13.65
CA PHE A 157 -19.66 10.12 -12.65
C PHE A 157 -20.93 10.99 -12.85
N MET A 158 -21.38 11.13 -14.09
CA MET A 158 -22.56 11.92 -14.44
C MET A 158 -23.84 11.07 -14.55
N ASN A 159 -23.70 9.75 -14.61
CA ASN A 159 -24.81 8.83 -14.77
C ASN A 159 -25.56 8.63 -13.44
N LYS A 160 -26.82 9.05 -13.37
CA LYS A 160 -27.66 8.93 -12.17
C LYS A 160 -27.89 7.47 -11.75
N GLU A 161 -27.91 6.53 -12.69
CA GLU A 161 -28.06 5.10 -12.39
C GLU A 161 -26.86 4.53 -11.62
N ALA A 162 -25.65 5.05 -11.83
CA ALA A 162 -24.46 4.64 -11.11
C ALA A 162 -24.49 5.02 -9.62
N TRP A 163 -25.36 5.97 -9.24
CA TRP A 163 -25.56 6.42 -7.86
C TRP A 163 -26.74 5.72 -7.15
N LYS A 164 -27.52 4.90 -7.86
CA LYS A 164 -28.55 4.08 -7.23
C LYS A 164 -27.94 2.95 -6.42
N LEU A 165 -28.66 2.49 -5.39
CA LEU A 165 -28.21 1.41 -4.52
C LEU A 165 -28.24 0.06 -5.26
N ASN A 166 -27.13 -0.32 -5.84
CA ASN A 166 -26.90 -1.58 -6.54
C ASN A 166 -25.54 -2.17 -6.14
N TRP A 167 -25.33 -3.48 -6.36
CA TRP A 167 -24.06 -4.15 -6.07
C TRP A 167 -22.86 -3.56 -6.84
N ILE A 168 -23.08 -3.06 -8.06
CA ILE A 168 -22.09 -2.36 -8.87
C ILE A 168 -22.56 -0.92 -8.97
N SER A 169 -22.30 -0.12 -7.95
CA SER A 169 -22.62 1.31 -7.85
C SER A 169 -21.64 1.99 -6.89
N TRP A 170 -21.66 3.30 -6.80
CA TRP A 170 -20.78 4.03 -5.91
C TRP A 170 -20.96 3.70 -4.43
N TRP A 171 -22.16 3.29 -3.99
CA TRP A 171 -22.46 3.07 -2.57
C TRP A 171 -21.69 1.90 -1.93
N PRO A 172 -21.67 0.66 -2.49
CA PRO A 172 -20.91 -0.43 -1.90
C PRO A 172 -19.41 -0.13 -1.84
N TYR A 173 -18.87 0.48 -2.90
CA TYR A 173 -17.48 0.86 -2.93
C TYR A 173 -17.17 1.93 -1.89
N ALA A 174 -18.00 2.99 -1.80
CA ALA A 174 -17.83 4.05 -0.81
C ALA A 174 -17.89 3.49 0.63
N CYS A 175 -18.79 2.55 0.92
CA CYS A 175 -18.85 1.89 2.23
C CYS A 175 -17.54 1.16 2.56
N VAL A 176 -17.01 0.33 1.65
CA VAL A 176 -15.74 -0.38 1.88
C VAL A 176 -14.58 0.61 2.06
N PHE A 177 -14.52 1.64 1.23
CA PHE A 177 -13.50 2.67 1.31
C PHE A 177 -13.58 3.46 2.63
N LEU A 178 -14.77 3.94 2.99
CA LEU A 178 -14.99 4.73 4.21
C LEU A 178 -14.70 3.92 5.47
N VAL A 179 -15.05 2.64 5.50
CA VAL A 179 -14.72 1.75 6.63
C VAL A 179 -13.21 1.59 6.74
N ALA A 180 -12.51 1.31 5.63
CA ALA A 180 -11.07 1.13 5.62
C ALA A 180 -10.33 2.40 6.08
N VAL A 181 -10.68 3.55 5.50
CA VAL A 181 -10.05 4.84 5.84
C VAL A 181 -10.49 5.33 7.22
N GLY A 182 -11.75 5.09 7.61
CA GLY A 182 -12.28 5.43 8.93
C GLY A 182 -11.50 4.72 10.04
N ILE A 183 -11.26 3.41 9.91
CA ILE A 183 -10.42 2.68 10.87
C ILE A 183 -9.01 3.28 10.94
N MET A 184 -8.40 3.64 9.80
CA MET A 184 -7.08 4.26 9.77
C MET A 184 -7.05 5.67 10.37
N PHE A 185 -8.14 6.42 10.25
CA PHE A 185 -8.25 7.76 10.83
C PHE A 185 -8.30 7.73 12.36
N PHE A 186 -8.97 6.73 12.93
CA PHE A 186 -8.98 6.50 14.38
C PHE A 186 -7.65 5.94 14.90
N HIS A 187 -6.89 5.25 14.07
CA HIS A 187 -5.49 4.99 14.35
C HIS A 187 -4.71 6.26 13.96
N PRO A 188 -3.74 6.75 14.75
CA PRO A 188 -2.98 7.95 14.41
C PRO A 188 -2.02 7.72 13.22
N ASP A 189 -2.57 7.24 12.08
CA ASP A 189 -1.86 6.92 10.84
C ASP A 189 -2.32 7.83 9.69
N PHE A 190 -2.19 9.14 9.93
CA PHE A 190 -2.56 10.16 8.97
C PHE A 190 -1.84 10.01 7.63
N GLY A 191 -0.54 9.67 7.65
CA GLY A 191 0.25 9.51 6.42
C GLY A 191 -0.28 8.42 5.48
N THR A 192 -0.64 7.26 6.03
CA THR A 192 -1.21 6.16 5.25
C THR A 192 -2.61 6.53 4.73
N SER A 193 -3.44 7.20 5.53
CA SER A 193 -4.75 7.67 5.08
C SER A 193 -4.64 8.63 3.88
N VAL A 194 -3.74 9.61 3.94
CA VAL A 194 -3.46 10.53 2.82
C VAL A 194 -3.03 9.76 1.57
N LEU A 195 -2.18 8.75 1.72
CA LEU A 195 -1.76 7.91 0.58
C LEU A 195 -2.95 7.18 -0.07
N TYR A 196 -3.86 6.62 0.71
CA TYR A 196 -5.07 5.97 0.18
C TYR A 196 -5.96 6.94 -0.58
N PHE A 197 -6.16 8.15 -0.06
CA PHE A 197 -6.90 9.20 -0.76
C PHE A 197 -6.20 9.63 -2.05
N ALA A 198 -4.87 9.79 -2.03
CA ALA A 198 -4.09 10.16 -3.21
C ALA A 198 -4.18 9.09 -4.30
N VAL A 199 -4.00 7.81 -3.95
CA VAL A 199 -4.12 6.69 -4.89
C VAL A 199 -5.53 6.62 -5.46
N LEU A 200 -6.57 6.71 -4.63
CA LEU A 200 -7.95 6.76 -5.09
C LEU A 200 -8.17 7.94 -6.04
N GLY A 201 -7.72 9.13 -5.68
CA GLY A 201 -7.85 10.33 -6.51
C GLY A 201 -7.23 10.14 -7.89
N ILE A 202 -6.01 9.60 -7.97
CA ILE A 202 -5.35 9.30 -9.24
C ILE A 202 -6.16 8.27 -10.05
N MET A 203 -6.65 7.22 -9.43
CA MET A 203 -7.46 6.19 -10.11
C MET A 203 -8.77 6.77 -10.64
N LEU A 204 -9.43 7.66 -9.90
CA LEU A 204 -10.64 8.36 -10.36
C LEU A 204 -10.35 9.31 -11.53
N ILE A 205 -9.21 10.02 -11.51
CA ILE A 205 -8.78 10.86 -12.63
C ILE A 205 -8.58 10.02 -13.90
N VAL A 206 -7.89 8.88 -13.80
CA VAL A 206 -7.70 7.93 -14.90
C VAL A 206 -9.04 7.33 -15.36
N ALA A 207 -9.99 7.16 -14.44
CA ALA A 207 -11.35 6.72 -14.76
C ALA A 207 -12.19 7.79 -15.48
N GLY A 208 -11.70 9.03 -15.64
CA GLY A 208 -12.39 10.09 -16.35
C GLY A 208 -13.17 11.04 -15.45
N LEU A 209 -12.72 11.25 -14.21
CA LEU A 209 -13.33 12.20 -13.29
C LEU A 209 -13.37 13.61 -13.89
N PRO A 210 -14.52 14.31 -13.89
CA PRO A 210 -14.64 15.66 -14.41
C PRO A 210 -13.66 16.64 -13.75
N LYS A 211 -12.99 17.49 -14.54
CA LYS A 211 -11.97 18.43 -14.05
C LYS A 211 -12.44 19.31 -12.88
N ARG A 212 -13.73 19.66 -12.84
CA ARG A 212 -14.32 20.42 -11.74
C ARG A 212 -14.25 19.67 -10.40
N ILE A 213 -14.54 18.38 -10.44
CA ILE A 213 -14.51 17.52 -9.23
C ILE A 213 -13.05 17.33 -8.79
N ILE A 214 -12.11 17.20 -9.73
CA ILE A 214 -10.67 17.13 -9.41
C ILE A 214 -10.23 18.39 -8.64
N GLY A 215 -10.63 19.58 -9.13
CA GLY A 215 -10.33 20.84 -8.43
C GLY A 215 -10.93 20.90 -7.02
N ILE A 216 -12.18 20.46 -6.86
CA ILE A 216 -12.83 20.39 -5.54
C ILE A 216 -12.11 19.41 -4.61
N MET A 217 -11.78 18.21 -5.08
CA MET A 217 -11.06 17.21 -4.29
C MET A 217 -9.69 17.70 -3.86
N PHE A 218 -8.96 18.36 -4.77
CA PHE A 218 -7.67 18.96 -4.46
C PHE A 218 -7.81 20.07 -3.40
N GLY A 219 -8.78 20.96 -3.57
CA GLY A 219 -9.08 22.02 -2.59
C GLY A 219 -9.44 21.45 -1.21
N LEU A 220 -10.30 20.44 -1.16
CA LEU A 220 -10.64 19.74 0.10
C LEU A 220 -9.43 19.02 0.71
N GLY A 221 -8.56 18.45 -0.11
CA GLY A 221 -7.31 17.83 0.36
C GLY A 221 -6.38 18.84 1.01
N VAL A 222 -6.19 20.01 0.39
CA VAL A 222 -5.39 21.11 0.95
C VAL A 222 -6.01 21.64 2.24
N LEU A 223 -7.31 21.92 2.26
CA LEU A 223 -8.01 22.36 3.46
C LEU A 223 -7.95 21.31 4.59
N GLY A 224 -8.11 20.03 4.25
CA GLY A 224 -7.95 18.93 5.19
C GLY A 224 -6.54 18.83 5.76
N GLY A 225 -5.51 19.03 4.93
CA GLY A 225 -4.12 19.08 5.36
C GLY A 225 -3.84 20.26 6.32
N ILE A 226 -4.34 21.43 5.97
CA ILE A 226 -4.28 22.63 6.84
C ILE A 226 -5.03 22.38 8.15
N GLY A 227 -6.25 21.84 8.09
CA GLY A 227 -7.03 21.48 9.26
C GLY A 227 -6.31 20.46 10.14
N ALA A 228 -5.72 19.43 9.57
CA ALA A 228 -4.96 18.42 10.29
C ALA A 228 -3.72 19.03 10.99
N PHE A 229 -3.06 20.00 10.36
CA PHE A 229 -1.93 20.70 10.95
C PHE A 229 -2.32 21.44 12.25
N PHE A 230 -3.48 22.08 12.27
CA PHE A 230 -3.95 22.81 13.45
C PHE A 230 -4.64 21.93 14.49
N LEU A 231 -5.34 20.89 14.09
CA LEU A 231 -6.14 20.05 14.98
C LEU A 231 -5.37 18.87 15.57
N HIS A 232 -4.32 18.37 14.89
CA HIS A 232 -3.57 17.20 15.34
C HIS A 232 -2.14 17.56 15.79
N PRO A 233 -1.84 17.52 17.11
CA PRO A 233 -0.51 17.86 17.64
C PRO A 233 0.63 17.02 17.03
N HIS A 234 0.37 15.75 16.68
CA HIS A 234 1.37 14.89 16.02
C HIS A 234 1.72 15.36 14.61
N VAL A 235 0.74 15.86 13.85
CA VAL A 235 0.96 16.39 12.50
C VAL A 235 1.72 17.70 12.60
N HIS A 236 1.29 18.58 13.50
CA HIS A 236 1.94 19.84 13.79
C HIS A 236 3.42 19.64 14.14
N LYS A 237 3.70 18.76 15.11
CA LYS A 237 5.08 18.45 15.51
C LYS A 237 5.93 17.94 14.37
N ARG A 238 5.44 16.97 13.56
CA ARG A 238 6.18 16.42 12.42
C ARG A 238 6.51 17.46 11.36
N VAL A 239 5.58 18.35 11.05
CA VAL A 239 5.79 19.42 10.08
C VAL A 239 6.82 20.40 10.60
N MET A 240 6.71 20.80 11.87
CA MET A 240 7.66 21.73 12.50
C MET A 240 9.07 21.11 12.65
N ASP A 241 9.16 19.84 13.01
CA ASP A 241 10.43 19.10 13.06
C ASP A 241 11.07 19.00 11.67
N PHE A 242 10.26 18.79 10.61
CA PHE A 242 10.75 18.75 9.23
C PHE A 242 11.38 20.08 8.80
N PHE A 243 10.79 21.19 9.18
CA PHE A 243 11.35 22.53 8.92
C PHE A 243 12.44 22.93 9.93
N GLY A 244 12.80 22.06 10.88
CA GLY A 244 13.87 22.34 11.86
C GLY A 244 13.51 23.40 12.89
N VAL A 245 12.22 23.69 13.07
CA VAL A 245 11.74 24.79 13.91
C VAL A 245 11.64 24.40 15.39
N LEU A 246 11.37 23.13 15.73
CA LEU A 246 11.03 22.74 17.11
C LEU A 246 12.12 21.97 17.86
N ASP A 247 12.89 21.10 17.23
CA ASP A 247 13.88 20.29 17.96
C ASP A 247 15.02 19.80 17.03
N PRO A 248 16.24 20.33 17.21
CA PRO A 248 17.39 19.87 16.44
C PRO A 248 17.83 18.45 16.77
N THR A 249 17.31 17.82 17.83
CA THR A 249 17.63 16.44 18.24
C THR A 249 16.56 15.45 17.81
N SER A 250 15.44 15.89 17.21
CA SER A 250 14.43 15.00 16.67
C SER A 250 15.00 14.14 15.53
N GLN A 251 14.49 12.91 15.37
CA GLN A 251 14.95 12.00 14.31
C GLN A 251 14.83 12.62 12.92
N VAL A 252 13.83 13.47 12.70
CA VAL A 252 13.60 14.19 11.43
C VAL A 252 14.61 15.33 11.27
N GLY A 253 14.89 16.08 12.32
CA GLY A 253 15.89 17.15 12.33
C GLY A 253 17.32 16.63 12.11
N LEU A 254 17.65 15.44 12.62
CA LEU A 254 18.93 14.78 12.38
C LEU A 254 19.06 14.28 10.93
N ALA A 255 17.99 13.74 10.33
CA ALA A 255 17.99 13.30 8.95
C ALA A 255 18.08 14.44 7.93
N ALA A 256 17.58 15.63 8.27
CA ALA A 256 17.67 16.81 7.40
C ALA A 256 19.06 17.50 7.42
N ARG A 257 19.96 17.08 8.32
CA ARG A 257 21.35 17.61 8.44
C ARG A 257 22.44 16.71 7.85
N LEU A 258 22.05 15.50 7.39
CA LEU A 258 22.92 14.58 6.67
C LEU A 258 22.70 14.69 5.16
#